data_b4c2eca713d11e4e422e6f40bf572404
#
_entry.id   b4c2eca713d11e4e422e6f40bf572404
#
_cell.length_a   1.000
_cell.length_b   1.000
_cell.length_c   1.000
_cell.angle_alpha   90.00
_cell.angle_beta   90.00
_cell.angle_gamma   90.00
#
_symmetry.space_group_name_H-M   'P 1'
#
loop_
_entity.id
_entity.type
_entity.pdbx_description
1 polymer ?
#
loop_
_entity_poly.entity_id
_entity_poly.type
_entity_poly.pdbx_seq_one_letter_code
_entity_poly.pdbx_strand_id
1 'polypeptide(L)'
;MDNKDILLLKTLYEEKNITHTAKRLFLSQPALTDRLKRLEAEFGCTLFLRQPRGIQFTSEGELLYRFFLQMESSYQKIRDSLSDARIHPAGTLSIACSNVFAKYHMPRILTQFRKTYPRIEIHMKSGFSHDRYRDFLEGKYHICIVRGDHNWNEEKRLLWQDPLCAFSRDPLNMDLLPSYPYIHYVTDPLLQNVLDDWWYAHYRKPPLT
;
A
#
# COMPACT_ATOMS: atom_id res chain seq x y z
N MET A 1 15.40 14.48 17.68
CA MET A 1 14.44 13.46 17.23
C MET A 1 15.02 12.06 17.41
N ASP A 2 14.26 11.08 17.86
CA ASP A 2 14.69 9.70 18.11
C ASP A 2 13.69 8.64 17.58
N ASN A 3 14.05 7.35 17.67
CA ASN A 3 13.17 6.25 17.23
C ASN A 3 11.80 6.22 17.93
N LYS A 4 11.70 6.81 19.12
CA LYS A 4 10.44 6.89 19.85
C LYS A 4 9.52 7.94 19.22
N ASP A 5 10.08 8.97 18.55
CA ASP A 5 9.29 9.97 17.83
C ASP A 5 8.65 9.37 16.57
N ILE A 6 9.37 8.49 15.88
CA ILE A 6 8.84 7.76 14.72
C ILE A 6 7.66 6.87 15.14
N LEU A 7 7.85 6.09 16.21
CA LEU A 7 6.79 5.23 16.75
C LEU A 7 5.57 6.05 17.20
N LEU A 8 5.82 7.20 17.83
CA LEU A 8 4.77 8.12 18.27
C LEU A 8 3.97 8.64 17.08
N LEU A 9 4.63 9.12 16.03
CA LEU A 9 3.97 9.63 14.83
C LEU A 9 3.16 8.54 14.11
N LYS A 10 3.70 7.33 14.00
CA LYS A 10 2.98 6.18 13.42
C LYS A 10 1.71 5.87 14.21
N THR A 11 1.83 5.73 15.51
CA THR A 11 0.69 5.42 16.38
C THR A 11 -0.34 6.56 16.35
N LEU A 12 0.11 7.81 16.34
CA LEU A 12 -0.79 8.98 16.27
C LEU A 12 -1.51 9.04 14.91
N TYR A 13 -0.84 8.68 13.82
CA TYR A 13 -1.45 8.65 12.48
C TYR A 13 -2.54 7.58 12.36
N GLU A 14 -2.33 6.43 13.01
CA GLU A 14 -3.32 5.34 13.08
C GLU A 14 -4.52 5.69 13.97
N GLU A 15 -4.26 6.15 15.18
CA GLU A 15 -5.30 6.40 16.20
C GLU A 15 -6.07 7.70 15.98
N LYS A 16 -5.45 8.71 15.38
CA LYS A 16 -5.96 10.08 15.22
C LYS A 16 -6.53 10.67 16.52
N ASN A 17 -6.05 10.16 17.64
CA ASN A 17 -6.51 10.52 18.98
C ASN A 17 -5.36 10.49 20.00
N ILE A 18 -5.08 11.63 20.63
CA ILE A 18 -3.97 11.78 21.58
C ILE A 18 -4.10 10.84 22.78
N THR A 19 -5.31 10.69 23.34
CA THR A 19 -5.54 9.85 24.51
C THR A 19 -5.33 8.36 24.20
N HIS A 20 -5.82 7.90 23.06
CA HIS A 20 -5.63 6.52 22.62
C HIS A 20 -4.16 6.25 22.27
N THR A 21 -3.51 7.18 21.57
CA THR A 21 -2.07 7.10 21.28
C THR A 21 -1.23 7.01 22.55
N ALA A 22 -1.53 7.87 23.55
CA ALA A 22 -0.82 7.87 24.83
C ALA A 22 -0.96 6.52 25.54
N LYS A 23 -2.18 5.99 25.62
CA LYS A 23 -2.45 4.67 26.22
C LYS A 23 -1.66 3.57 25.49
N ARG A 24 -1.71 3.55 24.16
CA ARG A 24 -1.04 2.53 23.34
C ARG A 24 0.49 2.56 23.47
N LEU A 25 1.05 3.75 23.71
CA LEU A 25 2.49 3.96 23.89
C LEU A 25 2.92 3.92 25.38
N PHE A 26 2.02 3.62 26.30
CA PHE A 26 2.28 3.62 27.74
C PHE A 26 2.83 4.97 28.25
N LEU A 27 2.32 6.08 27.69
CA LEU A 27 2.65 7.45 28.05
C LEU A 27 1.46 8.13 28.72
N SER A 28 1.75 9.17 29.53
CA SER A 28 0.70 10.10 29.93
C SER A 28 0.33 11.05 28.78
N GLN A 29 -0.92 11.47 28.72
CA GLN A 29 -1.38 12.43 27.70
C GLN A 29 -0.60 13.76 27.72
N PRO A 30 -0.25 14.35 28.88
CA PRO A 30 0.63 15.52 28.93
C PRO A 30 2.00 15.26 28.29
N ALA A 31 2.65 14.14 28.63
CA ALA A 31 3.96 13.78 28.09
C ALA A 31 3.93 13.63 26.56
N LEU A 32 2.88 12.99 26.01
CA LEU A 32 2.68 12.91 24.58
C LEU A 32 2.48 14.30 23.95
N THR A 33 1.67 15.14 24.56
CA THR A 33 1.41 16.50 24.07
C THR A 33 2.70 17.35 24.04
N ASP A 34 3.51 17.27 25.09
CA ASP A 34 4.78 18.00 25.14
C ASP A 34 5.78 17.50 24.09
N ARG A 35 5.74 16.20 23.81
CA ARG A 35 6.60 15.63 22.78
C ARG A 35 6.17 16.08 21.37
N LEU A 36 4.88 16.15 21.08
CA LEU A 36 4.35 16.72 19.84
C LEU A 36 4.76 18.19 19.66
N LYS A 37 4.65 19.01 20.71
CA LYS A 37 5.09 20.42 20.69
C LYS A 37 6.60 20.55 20.43
N ARG A 38 7.43 19.66 20.98
CA ARG A 38 8.88 19.66 20.70
C ARG A 38 9.16 19.33 19.23
N LEU A 39 8.43 18.40 18.64
CA LEU A 39 8.55 18.11 17.22
C LEU A 39 8.18 19.33 16.36
N GLU A 40 7.07 19.99 16.65
CA GLU A 40 6.68 21.22 15.96
C GLU A 40 7.73 22.33 16.11
N ALA A 41 8.28 22.48 17.31
CA ALA A 41 9.37 23.45 17.55
C ALA A 41 10.68 23.09 16.82
N GLU A 42 11.03 21.80 16.75
CA GLU A 42 12.22 21.31 16.04
C GLU A 42 12.14 21.59 14.53
N PHE A 43 10.95 21.40 13.93
CA PHE A 43 10.74 21.62 12.48
C PHE A 43 10.24 23.05 12.15
N GLY A 44 9.96 23.88 13.15
CA GLY A 44 9.54 25.26 12.98
C GLY A 44 8.18 25.44 12.29
N CYS A 45 7.33 24.43 12.30
CA CYS A 45 6.01 24.47 11.67
C CYS A 45 4.95 23.70 12.47
N THR A 46 3.67 24.00 12.22
CA THR A 46 2.55 23.27 12.80
C THR A 46 2.38 21.95 12.06
N LEU A 47 2.51 20.85 12.76
CA LEU A 47 2.39 19.50 12.20
C LEU A 47 1.01 18.88 12.47
N PHE A 48 0.31 19.38 13.51
CA PHE A 48 -0.92 18.78 14.00
C PHE A 48 -1.98 19.84 14.31
N LEU A 49 -3.21 19.60 13.88
CA LEU A 49 -4.38 20.41 14.21
C LEU A 49 -5.27 19.64 15.20
N ARG A 50 -5.58 20.26 16.34
CA ARG A 50 -6.55 19.70 17.30
C ARG A 50 -7.96 19.97 16.78
N GLN A 51 -8.79 18.94 16.82
CA GLN A 51 -10.19 19.00 16.46
C GLN A 51 -11.07 18.43 17.57
N PRO A 52 -12.36 18.76 17.64
CA PRO A 52 -13.28 18.21 18.64
C PRO A 52 -13.34 16.68 18.67
N ARG A 53 -13.05 16.05 17.54
CA ARG A 53 -13.06 14.58 17.37
C ARG A 53 -11.68 13.93 17.33
N GLY A 54 -10.61 14.66 17.70
CA GLY A 54 -9.27 14.09 17.73
C GLY A 54 -8.18 15.02 17.22
N ILE A 55 -7.23 14.48 16.45
CA ILE A 55 -6.10 15.21 15.88
C ILE A 55 -5.99 14.91 14.38
N GLN A 56 -5.67 15.94 13.61
CA GLN A 56 -5.44 15.84 12.17
C GLN A 56 -4.02 16.29 11.85
N PHE A 57 -3.35 15.62 10.93
CA PHE A 57 -2.06 16.06 10.41
C PHE A 57 -2.27 17.21 9.41
N THR A 58 -1.36 18.19 9.45
CA THR A 58 -1.25 19.21 8.41
C THR A 58 -0.57 18.61 7.16
N SER A 59 -0.48 19.37 6.07
CA SER A 59 0.33 18.98 4.89
C SER A 59 1.78 18.73 5.24
N GLU A 60 2.35 19.56 6.12
CA GLU A 60 3.70 19.45 6.67
C GLU A 60 3.84 18.21 7.57
N GLY A 61 2.84 17.95 8.40
CA GLY A 61 2.77 16.77 9.24
C GLY A 61 2.71 15.47 8.44
N GLU A 62 1.94 15.44 7.37
CA GLU A 62 1.88 14.28 6.46
C GLU A 62 3.18 14.09 5.67
N LEU A 63 3.82 15.19 5.24
CA LEU A 63 5.12 15.15 4.58
C LEU A 63 6.18 14.55 5.51
N LEU A 64 6.23 15.03 6.75
CA LEU A 64 7.16 14.53 7.78
C LEU A 64 6.91 13.05 8.09
N TYR A 65 5.64 12.66 8.22
CA TYR A 65 5.26 11.26 8.44
C TYR A 65 5.77 10.34 7.32
N ARG A 66 5.56 10.72 6.05
CA ARG A 66 6.06 9.95 4.89
C ARG A 66 7.58 9.86 4.87
N PHE A 67 8.26 10.96 5.17
CA PHE A 67 9.72 10.98 5.27
C PHE A 67 10.22 9.98 6.33
N PHE A 68 9.59 9.92 7.49
CA PHE A 68 9.99 8.97 8.53
C PHE A 68 9.74 7.52 8.17
N LEU A 69 8.66 7.22 7.46
CA LEU A 69 8.43 5.86 6.94
C LEU A 69 9.55 5.44 5.96
N GLN A 70 9.95 6.34 5.08
CA GLN A 70 11.06 6.08 4.15
C GLN A 70 12.40 5.91 4.88
N MET A 71 12.68 6.75 5.87
CA MET A 71 13.89 6.67 6.68
C MET A 71 13.95 5.34 7.46
N GLU A 72 12.85 4.92 8.08
CA GLU A 72 12.78 3.63 8.78
C GLU A 72 13.01 2.46 7.82
N SER A 73 12.39 2.49 6.65
CA SER A 73 12.60 1.49 5.59
C SER A 73 14.07 1.44 5.16
N SER A 74 14.70 2.60 4.96
CA SER A 74 16.11 2.69 4.57
C SER A 74 17.03 2.19 5.69
N TYR A 75 16.75 2.54 6.94
CA TYR A 75 17.49 2.05 8.09
C TYR A 75 17.40 0.53 8.22
N GLN A 76 16.22 -0.03 8.03
CA GLN A 76 16.01 -1.47 8.07
C GLN A 76 16.76 -2.18 6.94
N LYS A 77 16.74 -1.63 5.72
CA LYS A 77 17.54 -2.14 4.58
C LYS A 77 19.04 -2.20 4.89
N ILE A 78 19.57 -1.14 5.51
CA ILE A 78 20.98 -1.10 5.92
C ILE A 78 21.25 -2.14 7.00
N ARG A 79 20.40 -2.23 8.00
CA ARG A 79 20.55 -3.21 9.10
C ARG A 79 20.51 -4.65 8.58
N ASP A 80 19.58 -4.95 7.66
CA ASP A 80 19.48 -6.27 7.03
C ASP A 80 20.70 -6.58 6.15
N SER A 81 21.25 -5.55 5.49
CA SER A 81 22.48 -5.68 4.69
C SER A 81 23.74 -5.89 5.55
N LEU A 82 23.77 -5.37 6.77
CA LEU A 82 24.88 -5.51 7.70
C LEU A 82 24.82 -6.81 8.52
N SER A 83 23.63 -7.42 8.66
CA SER A 83 23.45 -8.68 9.34
C SER A 83 23.88 -9.83 8.42
N ASP A 84 25.17 -10.18 8.48
CA ASP A 84 25.81 -11.42 7.95
C ASP A 84 25.24 -11.98 6.62
N ALA A 85 24.94 -11.06 5.70
CA ALA A 85 24.15 -11.28 4.49
C ALA A 85 24.91 -12.03 3.38
N ARG A 86 26.19 -12.35 3.57
CA ARG A 86 27.00 -12.94 2.48
C ARG A 86 26.82 -14.43 2.32
N ILE A 87 26.32 -15.15 3.35
CA ILE A 87 26.21 -16.62 3.31
C ILE A 87 24.77 -17.09 3.57
N HIS A 88 24.00 -16.41 4.41
CA HIS A 88 22.62 -16.77 4.73
C HIS A 88 21.73 -15.53 4.85
N PRO A 89 21.03 -15.13 3.79
CA PRO A 89 20.10 -14.00 3.84
C PRO A 89 19.09 -14.16 4.98
N ALA A 90 19.00 -13.14 5.84
CA ALA A 90 18.06 -13.07 6.95
C ALA A 90 17.48 -11.66 7.02
N GLY A 91 16.33 -11.49 7.69
CA GLY A 91 15.66 -10.21 7.82
C GLY A 91 14.18 -10.30 7.44
N THR A 92 13.57 -9.17 7.18
CA THR A 92 12.14 -9.09 6.85
C THR A 92 11.91 -8.64 5.41
N LEU A 93 11.14 -9.41 4.65
CA LEU A 93 10.67 -9.05 3.31
C LEU A 93 9.20 -8.64 3.38
N SER A 94 8.93 -7.35 3.15
CA SER A 94 7.57 -6.80 3.12
C SER A 94 7.07 -6.69 1.68
N ILE A 95 5.93 -7.32 1.39
CA ILE A 95 5.36 -7.42 0.04
C ILE A 95 3.92 -6.87 0.05
N ALA A 96 3.62 -5.94 -0.85
CA ALA A 96 2.27 -5.56 -1.20
C ALA A 96 1.87 -6.22 -2.52
N CYS A 97 0.68 -6.78 -2.62
CA CYS A 97 0.24 -7.36 -3.89
C CYS A 97 -1.28 -7.28 -4.09
N SER A 98 -1.71 -7.39 -5.35
CA SER A 98 -3.13 -7.49 -5.66
C SER A 98 -3.75 -8.76 -5.07
N ASN A 99 -5.06 -8.74 -4.77
CA ASN A 99 -5.79 -9.89 -4.24
C ASN A 99 -5.69 -11.12 -5.16
N VAL A 100 -5.77 -10.89 -6.45
CA VAL A 100 -5.67 -11.98 -7.46
C VAL A 100 -4.30 -12.63 -7.41
N PHE A 101 -3.24 -11.81 -7.38
CA PHE A 101 -1.87 -12.32 -7.28
C PHE A 101 -1.64 -13.08 -5.97
N ALA A 102 -2.12 -12.51 -4.86
CA ALA A 102 -2.03 -13.16 -3.54
C ALA A 102 -2.67 -14.53 -3.51
N LYS A 103 -3.85 -14.65 -4.13
CA LYS A 103 -4.64 -15.89 -4.13
C LYS A 103 -4.06 -16.99 -5.02
N TYR A 104 -3.64 -16.64 -6.24
CA TYR A 104 -3.33 -17.65 -7.25
C TYR A 104 -1.84 -17.90 -7.46
N HIS A 105 -0.98 -16.94 -7.16
CA HIS A 105 0.46 -17.04 -7.46
C HIS A 105 1.34 -17.09 -6.20
N MET A 106 1.02 -16.29 -5.18
CA MET A 106 1.86 -16.19 -3.99
C MET A 106 2.06 -17.48 -3.22
N PRO A 107 1.08 -18.39 -3.06
CA PRO A 107 1.29 -19.61 -2.28
C PRO A 107 2.46 -20.45 -2.81
N ARG A 108 2.53 -20.61 -4.14
CA ARG A 108 3.62 -21.35 -4.80
C ARG A 108 4.95 -20.63 -4.66
N ILE A 109 4.97 -19.32 -4.89
CA ILE A 109 6.17 -18.48 -4.79
C ILE A 109 6.72 -18.52 -3.37
N LEU A 110 5.88 -18.32 -2.36
CA LEU A 110 6.29 -18.31 -0.95
C LEU A 110 6.81 -19.68 -0.50
N THR A 111 6.17 -20.75 -0.95
CA THR A 111 6.63 -22.11 -0.62
C THR A 111 8.03 -22.36 -1.16
N GLN A 112 8.31 -21.95 -2.38
CA GLN A 112 9.63 -22.10 -2.98
C GLN A 112 10.65 -21.16 -2.34
N PHE A 113 10.28 -19.90 -2.13
CA PHE A 113 11.14 -18.89 -1.53
C PHE A 113 11.60 -19.29 -0.12
N ARG A 114 10.68 -19.77 0.73
CA ARG A 114 11.02 -20.22 2.10
C ARG A 114 11.95 -21.42 2.14
N LYS A 115 11.93 -22.29 1.13
CA LYS A 115 12.89 -23.40 1.04
C LYS A 115 14.30 -22.88 0.79
N THR A 116 14.44 -21.83 -0.02
CA THR A 116 15.74 -21.25 -0.36
C THR A 116 16.24 -20.27 0.71
N TYR A 117 15.30 -19.51 1.34
CA TYR A 117 15.61 -18.47 2.30
C TYR A 117 14.82 -18.65 3.61
N PRO A 118 15.12 -19.72 4.40
CA PRO A 118 14.32 -20.06 5.58
C PRO A 118 14.41 -19.04 6.72
N ARG A 119 15.43 -18.19 6.72
CA ARG A 119 15.67 -17.16 7.75
C ARG A 119 15.06 -15.80 7.43
N ILE A 120 14.39 -15.67 6.27
CA ILE A 120 13.68 -14.44 5.91
C ILE A 120 12.25 -14.53 6.40
N GLU A 121 11.85 -13.58 7.23
CA GLU A 121 10.46 -13.37 7.63
C GLU A 121 9.71 -12.63 6.51
N ILE A 122 8.51 -13.10 6.15
CA ILE A 122 7.72 -12.50 5.06
C ILE A 122 6.47 -11.85 5.64
N HIS A 123 6.37 -10.53 5.44
CA HIS A 123 5.17 -9.76 5.72
C HIS A 123 4.47 -9.42 4.42
N MET A 124 3.26 -9.92 4.24
CA MET A 124 2.50 -9.70 3.01
C MET A 124 1.16 -9.06 3.30
N LYS A 125 0.80 -8.05 2.49
CA LYS A 125 -0.54 -7.46 2.48
C LYS A 125 -1.11 -7.47 1.08
N SER A 126 -2.33 -7.99 0.93
CA SER A 126 -3.07 -7.95 -0.33
C SER A 126 -4.20 -6.93 -0.30
N GLY A 127 -4.65 -6.52 -1.48
CA GLY A 127 -5.73 -5.56 -1.63
C GLY A 127 -5.95 -5.16 -3.09
N PHE A 128 -6.68 -4.07 -3.31
CA PHE A 128 -6.77 -3.46 -4.64
C PHE A 128 -5.41 -2.89 -5.05
N SER A 129 -5.08 -2.97 -6.34
CA SER A 129 -3.78 -2.54 -6.87
C SER A 129 -3.48 -1.10 -6.55
N HIS A 130 -4.47 -0.20 -6.70
CA HIS A 130 -4.32 1.22 -6.39
C HIS A 130 -3.91 1.47 -4.92
N ASP A 131 -4.57 0.82 -3.96
CA ASP A 131 -4.24 0.99 -2.54
C ASP A 131 -2.87 0.42 -2.20
N ARG A 132 -2.53 -0.74 -2.77
CA ARG A 132 -1.21 -1.38 -2.55
C ARG A 132 -0.09 -0.57 -3.14
N TYR A 133 -0.32 0.02 -4.32
CA TYR A 133 0.65 0.91 -4.94
C TYR A 133 0.86 2.19 -4.12
N ARG A 134 -0.21 2.81 -3.60
CA ARG A 134 -0.10 3.95 -2.70
C ARG A 134 0.69 3.61 -1.43
N ASP A 135 0.38 2.50 -0.77
CA ASP A 135 1.14 2.04 0.40
C ASP A 135 2.62 1.79 0.08
N PHE A 136 2.93 1.34 -1.15
CA PHE A 136 4.30 1.15 -1.62
C PHE A 136 5.03 2.48 -1.82
N LEU A 137 4.37 3.49 -2.40
CA LEU A 137 4.93 4.84 -2.54
C LEU A 137 5.25 5.50 -1.18
N GLU A 138 4.49 5.15 -0.15
CA GLU A 138 4.74 5.57 1.23
C GLU A 138 5.90 4.80 1.91
N GLY A 139 6.59 3.92 1.19
CA GLY A 139 7.75 3.16 1.70
C GLY A 139 7.41 2.02 2.67
N LYS A 140 6.14 1.62 2.77
CA LYS A 140 5.69 0.56 3.69
C LYS A 140 6.13 -0.84 3.25
N TYR A 141 6.48 -1.03 1.98
CA TYR A 141 6.80 -2.34 1.38
C TYR A 141 8.06 -2.27 0.54
N HIS A 142 8.81 -3.37 0.53
CA HIS A 142 10.00 -3.54 -0.30
C HIS A 142 9.65 -3.87 -1.76
N ILE A 143 8.55 -4.60 -1.97
CA ILE A 143 8.08 -5.04 -3.29
C ILE A 143 6.59 -4.77 -3.39
N CYS A 144 6.17 -4.30 -4.58
CA CYS A 144 4.76 -4.14 -4.92
C CYS A 144 4.45 -4.90 -6.22
N ILE A 145 3.44 -5.78 -6.18
CA ILE A 145 3.00 -6.58 -7.33
C ILE A 145 1.54 -6.27 -7.60
N VAL A 146 1.30 -5.47 -8.62
CA VAL A 146 -0.02 -4.89 -8.90
C VAL A 146 -0.37 -5.03 -10.37
N ARG A 147 -1.65 -4.89 -10.68
CA ARG A 147 -2.16 -4.84 -12.04
C ARG A 147 -2.17 -3.38 -12.52
N GLY A 148 -1.99 -3.22 -13.82
CA GLY A 148 -2.03 -1.92 -14.49
C GLY A 148 -0.65 -1.31 -14.65
N ASP A 149 -0.59 -0.24 -15.44
CA ASP A 149 0.62 0.53 -15.62
C ASP A 149 0.64 1.69 -14.60
N HIS A 150 1.55 1.58 -13.65
CA HIS A 150 1.76 2.57 -12.61
C HIS A 150 3.01 3.38 -12.94
N ASN A 151 2.96 4.68 -12.69
CA ASN A 151 4.10 5.57 -12.90
C ASN A 151 5.16 5.34 -11.82
N TRP A 152 6.19 4.58 -12.16
CA TRP A 152 7.31 4.25 -11.30
C TRP A 152 8.62 4.46 -12.06
N ASN A 153 9.56 5.23 -11.51
CA ASN A 153 10.78 5.68 -12.18
C ASN A 153 12.00 4.78 -11.90
N GLU A 154 11.87 3.81 -10.97
CA GLU A 154 12.93 2.86 -10.67
C GLU A 154 12.70 1.51 -11.37
N GLU A 155 13.20 0.42 -10.81
CA GLU A 155 13.08 -0.91 -11.41
C GLU A 155 11.61 -1.38 -11.43
N LYS A 156 11.07 -1.57 -12.62
CA LYS A 156 9.74 -2.11 -12.89
C LYS A 156 9.86 -3.27 -13.88
N ARG A 157 9.23 -4.40 -13.57
CA ARG A 157 9.20 -5.58 -14.42
C ARG A 157 7.78 -6.01 -14.73
N LEU A 158 7.48 -6.18 -16.03
CA LEU A 158 6.25 -6.85 -16.44
C LEU A 158 6.40 -8.36 -16.15
N LEU A 159 5.50 -8.93 -15.37
CA LEU A 159 5.49 -10.35 -15.06
C LEU A 159 4.79 -11.15 -16.16
N TRP A 160 3.59 -10.72 -16.57
CA TRP A 160 2.81 -11.27 -17.69
C TRP A 160 1.67 -10.31 -18.05
N GLN A 161 1.00 -10.63 -19.15
CA GLN A 161 -0.21 -9.95 -19.59
C GLN A 161 -1.34 -10.96 -19.68
N ASP A 162 -2.49 -10.60 -19.10
CA ASP A 162 -3.71 -11.38 -19.19
C ASP A 162 -4.71 -10.66 -20.10
N PRO A 163 -5.35 -11.34 -21.03
CA PRO A 163 -6.43 -10.76 -21.82
C PRO A 163 -7.66 -10.50 -20.95
N LEU A 164 -8.36 -9.43 -21.25
CA LEU A 164 -9.70 -9.21 -20.73
C LEU A 164 -10.70 -10.01 -21.59
N CYS A 165 -11.55 -10.79 -20.95
CA CYS A 165 -12.50 -11.66 -21.65
C CYS A 165 -13.92 -11.39 -21.16
N ALA A 166 -14.86 -11.41 -22.09
CA ALA A 166 -16.28 -11.49 -21.77
C ALA A 166 -16.68 -12.98 -21.58
N PHE A 167 -17.40 -13.27 -20.51
CA PHE A 167 -17.91 -14.61 -20.21
C PHE A 167 -19.42 -14.63 -20.30
N SER A 168 -19.95 -15.66 -20.95
CA SER A 168 -21.39 -15.93 -21.02
C SER A 168 -21.63 -17.42 -21.00
N ARG A 169 -22.85 -17.82 -20.61
CA ARG A 169 -23.33 -19.21 -20.70
C ARG A 169 -23.45 -19.67 -22.15
N ASP A 170 -24.00 -18.78 -22.99
CA ASP A 170 -24.26 -19.05 -24.40
C ASP A 170 -23.24 -18.29 -25.28
N PRO A 171 -23.01 -18.70 -26.53
CA PRO A 171 -22.10 -17.98 -27.42
C PRO A 171 -22.45 -16.50 -27.54
N LEU A 172 -21.44 -15.63 -27.36
CA LEU A 172 -21.60 -14.18 -27.46
C LEU A 172 -21.40 -13.70 -28.88
N ASN A 173 -22.34 -12.89 -29.35
CA ASN A 173 -22.11 -12.04 -30.51
C ASN A 173 -21.61 -10.67 -30.02
N MET A 174 -20.38 -10.33 -30.34
CA MET A 174 -19.77 -9.08 -29.88
C MET A 174 -20.50 -7.84 -30.39
N ASP A 175 -21.08 -7.87 -31.60
CA ASP A 175 -21.84 -6.74 -32.14
C ASP A 175 -23.10 -6.43 -31.34
N LEU A 176 -23.65 -7.45 -30.66
CA LEU A 176 -24.84 -7.33 -29.82
C LEU A 176 -24.52 -7.20 -28.33
N LEU A 177 -23.26 -7.05 -27.96
CA LEU A 177 -22.83 -6.99 -26.57
C LEU A 177 -23.58 -5.97 -25.72
N PRO A 178 -23.91 -4.74 -26.21
CA PRO A 178 -24.71 -3.78 -25.47
C PRO A 178 -26.15 -4.18 -25.17
N SER A 179 -26.68 -5.22 -25.81
CA SER A 179 -28.04 -5.74 -25.60
C SER A 179 -28.12 -6.89 -24.61
N TYR A 180 -26.99 -7.44 -24.20
CA TYR A 180 -26.97 -8.51 -23.20
C TYR A 180 -26.98 -7.93 -21.79
N PRO A 181 -27.64 -8.61 -20.81
CA PRO A 181 -27.51 -8.25 -19.41
C PRO A 181 -26.04 -8.28 -18.96
N TYR A 182 -25.62 -7.21 -18.33
CA TYR A 182 -24.25 -7.05 -17.84
C TYR A 182 -24.18 -7.18 -16.33
N ILE A 183 -23.31 -8.04 -15.83
CA ILE A 183 -23.03 -8.14 -14.40
C ILE A 183 -21.91 -7.18 -14.05
N HIS A 184 -22.27 -6.07 -13.42
CA HIS A 184 -21.28 -5.12 -12.90
C HIS A 184 -20.66 -5.65 -11.61
N TYR A 185 -19.35 -5.57 -11.49
CA TYR A 185 -18.63 -5.90 -10.27
C TYR A 185 -17.62 -4.80 -9.90
N VAL A 186 -17.36 -4.65 -8.62
CA VAL A 186 -16.38 -3.67 -8.13
C VAL A 186 -14.98 -4.14 -8.48
N THR A 187 -14.25 -3.34 -9.22
CA THR A 187 -12.88 -3.62 -9.61
C THR A 187 -11.95 -2.45 -9.28
N ASP A 188 -10.66 -2.61 -9.58
CA ASP A 188 -9.67 -1.55 -9.46
C ASP A 188 -9.98 -0.41 -10.44
N PRO A 189 -9.89 0.87 -10.05
CA PRO A 189 -10.19 2.01 -10.91
C PRO A 189 -9.44 2.01 -12.25
N LEU A 190 -8.16 1.60 -12.26
CA LEU A 190 -7.39 1.52 -13.51
C LEU A 190 -7.98 0.47 -14.47
N LEU A 191 -8.40 -0.67 -13.95
CA LEU A 191 -9.06 -1.68 -14.78
C LEU A 191 -10.42 -1.21 -15.25
N GLN A 192 -11.19 -0.52 -14.40
CA GLN A 192 -12.48 0.05 -14.79
C GLN A 192 -12.31 1.03 -15.95
N ASN A 193 -11.35 1.94 -15.87
CA ASN A 193 -11.06 2.88 -16.96
C ASN A 193 -10.73 2.15 -18.28
N VAL A 194 -9.90 1.11 -18.23
CA VAL A 194 -9.58 0.30 -19.43
C VAL A 194 -10.82 -0.36 -20.02
N LEU A 195 -11.73 -0.88 -19.17
CA LEU A 195 -12.98 -1.47 -19.62
C LEU A 195 -13.90 -0.42 -20.23
N ASP A 196 -14.02 0.75 -19.61
CA ASP A 196 -14.86 1.84 -20.07
C ASP A 196 -14.33 2.43 -21.38
N ASP A 197 -13.02 2.67 -21.48
CA ASP A 197 -12.37 3.16 -22.71
C ASP A 197 -12.57 2.17 -23.86
N TRP A 198 -12.37 0.87 -23.60
CA TRP A 198 -12.63 -0.17 -24.60
C TRP A 198 -14.09 -0.20 -25.02
N TRP A 199 -15.01 -0.13 -24.04
CA TRP A 199 -16.45 -0.16 -24.31
C TRP A 199 -16.89 1.00 -25.20
N TYR A 200 -16.54 2.23 -24.82
CA TYR A 200 -16.93 3.44 -25.57
C TYR A 200 -16.20 3.60 -26.91
N ALA A 201 -15.06 2.96 -27.07
CA ALA A 201 -14.41 2.87 -28.39
C ALA A 201 -15.16 1.97 -29.37
N HIS A 202 -15.91 0.96 -28.88
CA HIS A 202 -16.60 -0.03 -29.72
C HIS A 202 -18.12 0.18 -29.78
N TYR A 203 -18.70 0.73 -28.73
CA TYR A 203 -20.17 0.87 -28.60
C TYR A 203 -20.56 2.28 -28.19
N ARG A 204 -21.63 2.80 -28.84
CA ARG A 204 -22.19 4.12 -28.53
C ARG A 204 -23.22 4.11 -27.40
N LYS A 205 -23.60 2.93 -26.93
CA LYS A 205 -24.59 2.73 -25.87
C LYS A 205 -23.92 2.19 -24.62
N PRO A 206 -24.36 2.60 -23.42
CA PRO A 206 -23.88 1.97 -22.18
C PRO A 206 -24.27 0.48 -22.12
N PRO A 207 -23.59 -0.32 -21.29
CA PRO A 207 -24.01 -1.71 -21.04
C PRO A 207 -25.38 -1.73 -20.39
N LEU A 208 -26.14 -2.79 -20.68
CA LEU A 208 -27.44 -3.03 -20.08
C LEU A 208 -27.26 -3.57 -18.65
N THR A 209 -27.49 -2.72 -17.64
CA THR A 209 -27.39 -3.05 -16.21
C THR A 209 -28.74 -3.52 -15.65
#